data_9659e9cdb508a7b9fa61e428a70de2c1
#
_entry.id   9659e9cdb508a7b9fa61e428a70de2c1
#
_cell.length_a   1.000
_cell.length_b   1.000
_cell.length_c   1.000
_cell.angle_alpha   90.00
_cell.angle_beta   90.00
_cell.angle_gamma   90.00
#
_symmetry.space_group_name_H-M   'P 1'
#
loop_
_entity.id
_entity.type
_entity.pdbx_description
1 polymer ?
#
loop_
_entity_poly.entity_id
_entity_poly.type
_entity_poly.pdbx_seq_one_letter_code
_entity_poly.pdbx_strand_id
1 'polypeptide(L)'
;GKYGQDQVLVGLVLRYSQHARSVRDLMKKNVLGDIISIEASEHIMPWHGGFFMRNWRRKEKFSGGFMLEKCCHDIDFYNMIVGCRPTRVASFGGRNSFVPQNKPKENLEEFSKYNLYGWEAKDKVFDSDADIVDHQVAIIEYQNGATLAFHTNMRVPDEFRRFAVIGTNGMVEGDFVRGFLKAHDQKNNVILDEDYGAAFGMVKGHYGADNLMLKDINHHLTNSEKTNLPVGVKDCIEAGLIAMKIDESRKTGKIIDLGDSWEQLDLNLKV
;
A
#
# COMPACT_ATOMS: atom_id res chain seq x y z
N GLY A 1 7.89 -21.96 11.21
CA GLY A 1 6.52 -22.50 11.19
C GLY A 1 6.46 -23.93 10.67
N LYS A 2 5.32 -24.61 10.84
CA LYS A 2 5.10 -26.01 10.43
C LYS A 2 5.24 -26.21 8.89
N TYR A 3 5.13 -25.12 8.13
CA TYR A 3 5.24 -25.11 6.68
C TYR A 3 6.43 -24.22 6.28
N GLY A 4 7.29 -24.72 5.37
CA GLY A 4 8.40 -23.95 4.84
C GLY A 4 7.94 -22.71 4.05
N GLN A 5 8.83 -21.73 3.88
CA GLN A 5 8.54 -20.48 3.12
C GLN A 5 8.05 -20.75 1.68
N ASP A 6 8.43 -21.90 1.13
CA ASP A 6 8.08 -22.32 -0.24
C ASP A 6 6.63 -22.82 -0.40
N GLN A 7 5.87 -22.98 0.71
CA GLN A 7 4.51 -23.50 0.68
C GLN A 7 3.44 -22.40 0.76
N VAL A 8 3.84 -21.18 1.07
CA VAL A 8 2.95 -20.01 1.13
C VAL A 8 3.53 -18.92 0.27
N LEU A 9 2.84 -18.60 -0.81
CA LEU A 9 3.19 -17.51 -1.71
C LEU A 9 2.31 -16.30 -1.39
N VAL A 10 2.92 -15.15 -1.25
CA VAL A 10 2.26 -13.92 -0.82
C VAL A 10 2.03 -12.98 -2.00
N GLY A 11 0.82 -12.44 -2.10
CA GLY A 11 0.39 -11.57 -3.18
C GLY A 11 0.49 -10.08 -2.87
N LEU A 12 1.53 -9.58 -2.18
CA LEU A 12 1.79 -8.15 -2.06
C LEU A 12 2.31 -7.62 -3.40
N VAL A 13 1.38 -7.47 -4.31
CA VAL A 13 1.60 -7.37 -5.76
C VAL A 13 2.44 -6.17 -6.20
N LEU A 14 2.44 -5.06 -5.47
CA LEU A 14 3.25 -3.88 -5.81
C LEU A 14 4.74 -4.19 -5.90
N ARG A 15 5.25 -5.13 -5.11
CA ARG A 15 6.67 -5.55 -5.20
C ARG A 15 7.05 -6.19 -6.52
N TYR A 16 6.07 -6.64 -7.30
CA TYR A 16 6.29 -7.23 -8.63
C TYR A 16 6.18 -6.21 -9.77
N SER A 17 5.70 -4.99 -9.50
CA SER A 17 5.53 -3.94 -10.50
C SER A 17 6.85 -3.50 -11.13
N GLN A 18 6.76 -2.88 -12.33
CA GLN A 18 7.93 -2.26 -12.97
C GLN A 18 8.56 -1.20 -12.08
N HIS A 19 7.74 -0.34 -11.43
CA HIS A 19 8.21 0.66 -10.46
C HIS A 19 9.07 0.02 -9.37
N ALA A 20 8.58 -1.05 -8.74
CA ALA A 20 9.31 -1.73 -7.67
C ALA A 20 10.62 -2.37 -8.16
N ARG A 21 10.64 -2.91 -9.39
CA ARG A 21 11.85 -3.47 -10.00
C ARG A 21 12.90 -2.39 -10.21
N SER A 22 12.52 -1.27 -10.83
CA SER A 22 13.44 -0.16 -11.09
C SER A 22 13.92 0.52 -9.81
N VAL A 23 13.04 0.70 -8.80
CA VAL A 23 13.46 1.22 -7.48
C VAL A 23 14.49 0.31 -6.81
N ARG A 24 14.27 -1.03 -6.81
CA ARG A 24 15.27 -1.97 -6.27
C ARG A 24 16.60 -1.91 -7.02
N ASP A 25 16.58 -1.69 -8.33
CA ASP A 25 17.82 -1.56 -9.10
C ASP A 25 18.55 -0.25 -8.82
N LEU A 26 17.84 0.85 -8.61
CA LEU A 26 18.41 2.11 -8.12
C LEU A 26 19.05 1.95 -6.73
N MET A 27 18.37 1.24 -5.82
CA MET A 27 18.91 0.93 -4.48
C MET A 27 20.17 0.06 -4.56
N LYS A 28 20.18 -1.01 -5.36
CA LYS A 28 21.37 -1.86 -5.57
C LYS A 28 22.57 -1.08 -6.12
N LYS A 29 22.31 -0.09 -6.97
CA LYS A 29 23.33 0.81 -7.54
C LYS A 29 23.72 1.95 -6.60
N ASN A 30 23.15 2.00 -5.39
CA ASN A 30 23.33 3.04 -4.38
C ASN A 30 23.04 4.48 -4.89
N VAL A 31 22.10 4.59 -5.84
CA VAL A 31 21.71 5.90 -6.40
C VAL A 31 21.02 6.77 -5.35
N LEU A 32 20.24 6.17 -4.45
CA LEU A 32 19.52 6.90 -3.41
C LEU A 32 20.38 7.15 -2.15
N GLY A 33 21.39 6.29 -1.88
CA GLY A 33 22.10 6.30 -0.60
C GLY A 33 21.21 5.85 0.56
N ASP A 34 21.42 6.40 1.75
CA ASP A 34 20.58 6.18 2.92
C ASP A 34 19.24 6.91 2.75
N ILE A 35 18.13 6.23 3.01
CA ILE A 35 16.80 6.81 2.89
C ILE A 35 16.56 7.76 4.07
N ILE A 36 16.15 8.99 3.77
CA ILE A 36 15.86 10.04 4.75
C ILE A 36 14.36 10.20 4.97
N SER A 37 13.60 10.34 3.89
CA SER A 37 12.16 10.52 3.99
C SER A 37 11.42 10.02 2.76
N ILE A 38 10.16 9.65 2.96
CA ILE A 38 9.23 9.24 1.91
C ILE A 38 7.94 10.05 2.05
N GLU A 39 7.47 10.63 0.95
CA GLU A 39 6.13 11.14 0.79
C GLU A 39 5.36 10.19 -0.13
N ALA A 40 4.18 9.73 0.29
CA ALA A 40 3.42 8.75 -0.46
C ALA A 40 1.91 8.90 -0.31
N SER A 41 1.19 8.44 -1.33
CA SER A 41 -0.28 8.50 -1.34
C SER A 41 -0.90 7.38 -2.16
N GLU A 42 -2.09 6.94 -1.71
CA GLU A 42 -3.00 6.04 -2.43
C GLU A 42 -4.39 6.68 -2.43
N HIS A 43 -4.79 7.25 -3.56
CA HIS A 43 -6.09 7.89 -3.75
C HIS A 43 -6.89 7.18 -4.82
N ILE A 44 -8.08 6.71 -4.45
CA ILE A 44 -8.92 5.89 -5.33
C ILE A 44 -10.18 6.64 -5.79
N MET A 45 -10.66 6.29 -6.97
CA MET A 45 -11.85 6.88 -7.57
C MET A 45 -13.14 6.56 -6.80
N PRO A 46 -14.21 7.35 -6.97
CA PRO A 46 -15.48 7.19 -6.27
C PRO A 46 -16.10 5.80 -6.38
N TRP A 47 -16.01 5.15 -7.54
CA TRP A 47 -16.55 3.81 -7.76
C TRP A 47 -15.78 2.74 -6.98
N HIS A 48 -14.45 2.91 -6.82
CA HIS A 48 -13.62 1.99 -6.05
C HIS A 48 -13.87 2.17 -4.55
N GLY A 49 -13.97 3.43 -4.07
CA GLY A 49 -14.38 3.70 -2.69
C GLY A 49 -15.81 3.21 -2.41
N GLY A 50 -16.73 3.41 -3.35
CA GLY A 50 -18.09 2.89 -3.27
C GLY A 50 -18.14 1.37 -3.16
N PHE A 51 -17.24 0.63 -3.82
CA PHE A 51 -17.09 -0.80 -3.64
C PHE A 51 -16.80 -1.17 -2.18
N PHE A 52 -15.86 -0.50 -1.51
CA PHE A 52 -15.58 -0.73 -0.09
C PHE A 52 -16.80 -0.44 0.78
N MET A 53 -17.52 0.66 0.53
CA MET A 53 -18.68 1.09 1.31
C MET A 53 -19.93 0.22 1.12
N ARG A 54 -20.00 -0.60 0.07
CA ARG A 54 -21.13 -1.48 -0.26
C ARG A 54 -20.88 -2.95 0.00
N ASN A 55 -19.62 -3.34 0.11
CA ASN A 55 -19.15 -4.71 0.26
C ASN A 55 -19.00 -5.06 1.76
N TRP A 56 -18.76 -6.33 2.09
CA TRP A 56 -18.46 -6.78 3.45
C TRP A 56 -17.27 -6.04 4.07
N ARG A 57 -16.38 -5.53 3.24
CA ARG A 57 -15.19 -4.73 3.62
C ARG A 57 -15.54 -3.44 4.36
N ARG A 58 -16.78 -2.95 4.22
CA ARG A 58 -17.27 -1.78 4.97
C ARG A 58 -17.29 -1.98 6.49
N LYS A 59 -17.20 -3.24 6.94
CA LYS A 59 -17.17 -3.60 8.37
C LYS A 59 -15.76 -3.94 8.80
N GLU A 60 -15.23 -3.13 9.70
CA GLU A 60 -13.88 -3.30 10.24
C GLU A 60 -13.67 -4.69 10.85
N LYS A 61 -14.66 -5.23 11.55
CA LYS A 61 -14.60 -6.57 12.16
C LYS A 61 -14.31 -7.70 11.16
N PHE A 62 -14.54 -7.46 9.86
CA PHE A 62 -14.28 -8.43 8.80
C PHE A 62 -13.04 -8.10 7.98
N SER A 63 -12.80 -6.80 7.71
CA SER A 63 -11.70 -6.34 6.85
C SER A 63 -10.44 -5.96 7.63
N GLY A 64 -10.57 -5.67 8.92
CA GLY A 64 -9.50 -5.07 9.72
C GLY A 64 -9.31 -3.57 9.45
N GLY A 65 -10.23 -2.95 8.69
CA GLY A 65 -10.16 -1.54 8.30
C GLY A 65 -9.50 -1.30 6.93
N PHE A 66 -9.65 -0.11 6.41
CA PHE A 66 -9.16 0.24 5.07
C PHE A 66 -7.62 0.23 4.98
N MET A 67 -6.93 0.63 6.05
CA MET A 67 -5.47 0.62 6.08
C MET A 67 -4.92 -0.81 5.90
N LEU A 68 -5.51 -1.80 6.58
CA LEU A 68 -5.12 -3.20 6.44
C LEU A 68 -5.56 -3.80 5.11
N GLU A 69 -6.83 -3.60 4.72
CA GLU A 69 -7.41 -4.25 3.55
C GLU A 69 -6.84 -3.75 2.22
N LYS A 70 -6.45 -2.47 2.15
CA LYS A 70 -5.99 -1.84 0.90
C LYS A 70 -4.56 -1.31 0.97
N CYS A 71 -4.25 -0.51 1.99
CA CYS A 71 -3.00 0.23 2.04
C CYS A 71 -1.81 -0.61 2.57
N CYS A 72 -2.04 -1.85 3.01
CA CYS A 72 -0.96 -2.76 3.39
C CYS A 72 0.04 -2.99 2.24
N HIS A 73 -0.41 -2.94 0.99
CA HIS A 73 0.47 -3.02 -0.19
C HIS A 73 1.45 -1.85 -0.28
N ASP A 74 0.99 -0.63 0.07
CA ASP A 74 1.83 0.57 0.08
C ASP A 74 2.81 0.52 1.24
N ILE A 75 2.31 0.22 2.44
CA ILE A 75 3.14 0.09 3.64
C ILE A 75 4.26 -0.93 3.40
N ASP A 76 3.93 -2.09 2.82
CA ASP A 76 4.90 -3.10 2.44
C ASP A 76 5.97 -2.59 1.45
N PHE A 77 5.53 -1.88 0.40
CA PHE A 77 6.44 -1.33 -0.60
C PHE A 77 7.44 -0.34 0.01
N TYR A 78 6.98 0.57 0.88
CA TYR A 78 7.87 1.53 1.51
C TYR A 78 8.74 0.91 2.60
N ASN A 79 8.26 -0.08 3.34
CA ASN A 79 9.10 -0.86 4.26
C ASN A 79 10.27 -1.55 3.53
N MET A 80 10.00 -2.10 2.34
CA MET A 80 11.05 -2.68 1.50
C MET A 80 12.11 -1.63 1.13
N ILE A 81 11.69 -0.41 0.79
CA ILE A 81 12.60 0.68 0.40
C ILE A 81 13.45 1.15 1.60
N VAL A 82 12.83 1.34 2.77
CA VAL A 82 13.56 1.78 3.96
C VAL A 82 14.47 0.69 4.51
N GLY A 83 14.08 -0.58 4.38
CA GLY A 83 14.90 -1.74 4.72
C GLY A 83 15.03 -2.03 6.22
N CYS A 84 14.26 -1.35 7.08
CA CYS A 84 14.19 -1.64 8.52
C CYS A 84 12.77 -1.43 9.06
N ARG A 85 12.54 -1.89 10.30
CA ARG A 85 11.23 -1.81 10.96
C ARG A 85 10.91 -0.40 11.44
N PRO A 86 9.63 0.02 11.40
CA PRO A 86 9.17 1.22 12.09
C PRO A 86 9.33 1.10 13.62
N THR A 87 9.58 2.27 14.25
CA THR A 87 9.63 2.40 15.70
C THR A 87 8.32 2.92 16.26
N ARG A 88 7.69 3.89 15.58
CA ARG A 88 6.44 4.50 16.02
C ARG A 88 5.60 5.02 14.87
N VAL A 89 4.29 5.12 15.12
CA VAL A 89 3.32 5.64 14.16
C VAL A 89 2.36 6.64 14.80
N ALA A 90 1.95 7.64 14.00
CA ALA A 90 0.88 8.57 14.32
C ALA A 90 -0.12 8.63 13.17
N SER A 91 -1.42 8.73 13.46
CA SER A 91 -2.43 8.71 12.40
C SER A 91 -3.68 9.49 12.77
N PHE A 92 -4.27 10.14 11.74
CA PHE A 92 -5.56 10.81 11.79
C PHE A 92 -6.40 10.40 10.58
N GLY A 93 -7.72 10.35 10.75
CA GLY A 93 -8.62 9.97 9.67
C GLY A 93 -10.03 9.77 10.16
N GLY A 94 -10.95 9.56 9.24
CA GLY A 94 -12.35 9.39 9.56
C GLY A 94 -13.19 9.02 8.35
N ARG A 95 -14.50 9.02 8.54
CA ARG A 95 -15.49 8.85 7.49
C ARG A 95 -16.23 10.18 7.29
N ASN A 96 -15.79 10.97 6.33
CA ASN A 96 -16.32 12.31 6.05
C ASN A 96 -16.80 12.47 4.62
N SER A 97 -16.42 11.58 3.71
CA SER A 97 -16.76 11.65 2.30
C SER A 97 -18.02 10.85 1.96
N PHE A 98 -18.08 9.59 2.37
CA PHE A 98 -19.22 8.69 2.16
C PHE A 98 -20.23 8.77 3.30
N VAL A 99 -20.80 9.96 3.51
CA VAL A 99 -21.82 10.26 4.53
C VAL A 99 -23.08 10.80 3.85
N PRO A 100 -24.27 10.67 4.48
CA PRO A 100 -25.54 11.09 3.88
C PRO A 100 -25.54 12.54 3.38
N GLN A 101 -24.87 13.45 4.08
CA GLN A 101 -24.79 14.88 3.75
C GLN A 101 -24.07 15.16 2.43
N ASN A 102 -23.17 14.27 2.04
CA ASN A 102 -22.35 14.39 0.82
C ASN A 102 -22.89 13.54 -0.34
N LYS A 103 -24.09 12.98 -0.20
CA LYS A 103 -24.74 12.21 -1.24
C LYS A 103 -25.07 13.12 -2.43
N PRO A 104 -24.53 12.84 -3.64
CA PRO A 104 -24.86 13.63 -4.81
C PRO A 104 -26.33 13.44 -5.19
N LYS A 105 -26.90 14.48 -5.81
CA LYS A 105 -28.27 14.43 -6.34
C LYS A 105 -28.36 13.63 -7.64
N GLU A 106 -27.28 13.59 -8.40
CA GLU A 106 -27.15 12.98 -9.72
C GLU A 106 -25.94 12.06 -9.77
N ASN A 107 -25.84 11.21 -10.79
CA ASN A 107 -24.71 10.31 -11.07
C ASN A 107 -24.37 9.31 -9.94
N LEU A 108 -25.40 8.82 -9.24
CA LEU A 108 -25.23 7.80 -8.21
C LEU A 108 -24.71 6.47 -8.77
N GLU A 109 -24.96 6.18 -10.04
CA GLU A 109 -24.46 5.01 -10.76
C GLU A 109 -22.93 4.96 -10.81
N GLU A 110 -22.24 6.10 -10.74
CA GLU A 110 -20.79 6.14 -10.70
C GLU A 110 -20.22 5.36 -9.51
N PHE A 111 -20.91 5.41 -8.37
CA PHE A 111 -20.50 4.68 -7.17
C PHE A 111 -20.84 3.19 -7.19
N SER A 112 -21.55 2.74 -8.25
CA SER A 112 -22.06 1.39 -8.39
C SER A 112 -21.48 0.63 -9.58
N LYS A 113 -20.45 1.16 -10.23
CA LYS A 113 -19.82 0.56 -11.43
C LYS A 113 -19.27 -0.85 -11.21
N TYR A 114 -18.87 -1.18 -10.00
CA TYR A 114 -18.49 -2.55 -9.66
C TYR A 114 -19.70 -3.38 -9.27
N ASN A 115 -19.84 -4.51 -9.94
CA ASN A 115 -20.75 -5.55 -9.49
C ASN A 115 -20.26 -6.07 -8.14
N LEU A 116 -21.19 -6.13 -7.19
CA LEU A 116 -20.92 -6.69 -5.88
C LEU A 116 -21.08 -8.20 -5.94
N TYR A 117 -19.97 -8.91 -5.80
CA TYR A 117 -19.97 -10.34 -5.59
C TYR A 117 -19.70 -10.61 -4.10
N GLY A 118 -20.46 -11.56 -3.54
CA GLY A 118 -20.23 -12.04 -2.19
C GLY A 118 -21.26 -11.58 -1.17
N TRP A 119 -21.03 -11.99 0.07
CA TRP A 119 -21.92 -11.79 1.20
C TRP A 119 -21.95 -10.33 1.69
N GLU A 120 -23.01 -9.97 2.38
CA GLU A 120 -23.20 -8.65 3.01
C GLU A 120 -23.22 -7.45 2.03
N ALA A 121 -23.44 -7.68 0.73
CA ALA A 121 -23.54 -6.59 -0.25
C ALA A 121 -24.75 -5.67 0.07
N LYS A 122 -24.54 -4.35 -0.06
CA LYS A 122 -25.57 -3.31 0.13
C LYS A 122 -25.60 -2.36 -1.07
N ASP A 123 -26.76 -1.90 -1.46
CA ASP A 123 -26.91 -0.97 -2.59
C ASP A 123 -26.56 0.48 -2.24
N LYS A 124 -26.67 0.82 -0.95
CA LYS A 124 -26.48 2.20 -0.49
C LYS A 124 -25.01 2.45 -0.12
N VAL A 125 -24.41 3.47 -0.72
CA VAL A 125 -23.02 3.89 -0.46
C VAL A 125 -22.98 4.90 0.67
N PHE A 126 -23.77 6.00 0.54
CA PHE A 126 -23.75 7.13 1.48
C PHE A 126 -24.55 6.85 2.75
N ASP A 127 -25.60 6.06 2.65
CA ASP A 127 -26.44 5.64 3.77
C ASP A 127 -26.04 4.26 4.31
N SER A 128 -24.83 3.79 4.02
CA SER A 128 -24.35 2.49 4.45
C SER A 128 -24.01 2.48 5.94
N ASP A 129 -24.10 1.30 6.55
CA ASP A 129 -23.70 1.04 7.93
C ASP A 129 -22.18 0.81 8.08
N ALA A 130 -21.36 1.37 7.17
CA ALA A 130 -19.92 1.26 7.19
C ALA A 130 -19.32 1.88 8.46
N ASP A 131 -18.34 1.22 9.05
CA ASP A 131 -17.57 1.67 10.21
C ASP A 131 -16.07 1.89 9.90
N ILE A 132 -15.66 1.64 8.65
CA ILE A 132 -14.32 1.96 8.16
C ILE A 132 -14.19 3.46 7.81
N VAL A 133 -12.96 3.94 7.76
CA VAL A 133 -12.63 5.30 7.31
C VAL A 133 -12.68 5.41 5.78
N ASP A 134 -12.85 6.64 5.28
CA ASP A 134 -12.75 6.96 3.85
C ASP A 134 -11.59 7.91 3.50
N HIS A 135 -10.89 8.41 4.51
CA HIS A 135 -9.63 9.12 4.37
C HIS A 135 -8.78 8.92 5.62
N GLN A 136 -7.46 8.88 5.43
CA GLN A 136 -6.52 8.70 6.54
C GLN A 136 -5.14 9.23 6.15
N VAL A 137 -4.44 9.79 7.14
CA VAL A 137 -3.02 10.11 7.06
C VAL A 137 -2.27 9.32 8.11
N ALA A 138 -1.04 8.91 7.81
CA ALA A 138 -0.14 8.27 8.74
C ALA A 138 1.25 8.85 8.63
N ILE A 139 1.92 9.05 9.76
CA ILE A 139 3.32 9.37 9.85
C ILE A 139 4.01 8.21 10.54
N ILE A 140 5.04 7.69 9.92
CA ILE A 140 5.80 6.51 10.37
C ILE A 140 7.25 6.91 10.53
N GLU A 141 7.86 6.57 11.66
CA GLU A 141 9.28 6.72 11.91
C GLU A 141 9.94 5.35 11.98
N TYR A 142 11.09 5.20 11.38
CA TYR A 142 11.84 3.94 11.25
C TYR A 142 13.08 3.91 12.15
N GLN A 143 13.62 2.69 12.39
CA GLN A 143 14.78 2.47 13.25
C GLN A 143 16.03 3.24 12.82
N ASN A 144 16.20 3.49 11.53
CA ASN A 144 17.31 4.29 10.98
C ASN A 144 17.06 5.80 10.98
N GLY A 145 15.94 6.26 11.53
CA GLY A 145 15.53 7.67 11.57
C GLY A 145 14.80 8.16 10.31
N ALA A 146 14.65 7.33 9.29
CA ALA A 146 13.82 7.67 8.12
C ALA A 146 12.36 7.88 8.53
N THR A 147 11.65 8.71 7.76
CA THR A 147 10.23 8.97 7.98
C THR A 147 9.39 8.72 6.73
N LEU A 148 8.15 8.27 6.91
CA LEU A 148 7.15 8.16 5.84
C LEU A 148 5.92 8.98 6.22
N ALA A 149 5.50 9.90 5.33
CA ALA A 149 4.19 10.53 5.35
C ALA A 149 3.30 9.86 4.30
N PHE A 150 2.27 9.16 4.74
CA PHE A 150 1.34 8.44 3.87
C PHE A 150 -0.06 9.03 3.94
N HIS A 151 -0.70 9.22 2.79
CA HIS A 151 -2.04 9.79 2.70
C HIS A 151 -2.95 8.95 1.79
N THR A 152 -4.18 8.69 2.23
CA THR A 152 -5.17 7.95 1.43
C THR A 152 -6.55 8.58 1.47
N ASN A 153 -7.27 8.51 0.33
CA ASN A 153 -8.67 8.89 0.19
C ASN A 153 -9.40 7.92 -0.73
N MET A 154 -10.65 7.61 -0.38
CA MET A 154 -11.50 6.71 -1.17
C MET A 154 -12.40 7.40 -2.20
N ARG A 155 -12.36 8.73 -2.32
CA ARG A 155 -13.24 9.48 -3.22
C ARG A 155 -12.52 10.69 -3.80
N VAL A 156 -11.67 10.44 -4.76
CA VAL A 156 -11.02 11.52 -5.52
C VAL A 156 -11.49 11.49 -6.98
N PRO A 157 -11.65 12.66 -7.62
CA PRO A 157 -12.12 12.72 -9.02
C PRO A 157 -11.07 12.22 -10.02
N ASP A 158 -9.81 12.29 -9.66
CA ASP A 158 -8.66 11.87 -10.47
C ASP A 158 -7.73 11.03 -9.59
N GLU A 159 -7.70 9.72 -9.82
CA GLU A 159 -6.92 8.80 -9.01
C GLU A 159 -5.42 8.95 -9.25
N PHE A 160 -4.66 8.72 -8.20
CA PHE A 160 -3.20 8.66 -8.27
C PHE A 160 -2.61 7.87 -7.11
N ARG A 161 -1.43 7.29 -7.34
CA ARG A 161 -0.69 6.53 -6.34
C ARG A 161 0.77 6.94 -6.43
N ARG A 162 1.03 8.14 -5.85
CA ARG A 162 2.31 8.84 -5.96
C ARG A 162 3.22 8.51 -4.81
N PHE A 163 4.51 8.63 -5.09
CA PHE A 163 5.54 8.62 -4.07
C PHE A 163 6.74 9.46 -4.50
N ALA A 164 7.46 9.98 -3.48
CA ALA A 164 8.79 10.53 -3.60
C ALA A 164 9.64 9.95 -2.48
N VAL A 165 10.73 9.30 -2.84
CA VAL A 165 11.72 8.74 -1.91
C VAL A 165 12.96 9.62 -1.97
N ILE A 166 13.35 10.19 -0.84
CA ILE A 166 14.48 11.11 -0.72
C ILE A 166 15.56 10.42 0.09
N GLY A 167 16.73 10.32 -0.50
CA GLY A 167 17.92 9.74 0.12
C GLY A 167 19.12 10.70 0.13
N THR A 168 20.22 10.25 0.72
CA THR A 168 21.43 11.06 0.87
C THR A 168 22.17 11.30 -0.46
N ASN A 169 22.01 10.42 -1.45
CA ASN A 169 22.71 10.50 -2.74
C ASN A 169 21.81 10.92 -3.91
N GLY A 170 20.50 10.88 -3.73
CA GLY A 170 19.54 11.19 -4.78
C GLY A 170 18.10 10.98 -4.34
N MET A 171 17.20 11.11 -5.30
CA MET A 171 15.77 10.90 -5.08
C MET A 171 15.14 10.12 -6.22
N VAL A 172 14.03 9.47 -5.95
CA VAL A 172 13.14 8.88 -6.97
C VAL A 172 11.70 9.25 -6.68
N GLU A 173 10.98 9.68 -7.70
CA GLU A 173 9.54 9.93 -7.65
C GLU A 173 8.80 9.10 -8.70
N GLY A 174 7.55 8.75 -8.41
CA GLY A 174 6.75 7.99 -9.34
C GLY A 174 5.26 8.03 -9.05
N ASP A 175 4.48 7.57 -10.01
CA ASP A 175 3.04 7.37 -9.87
C ASP A 175 2.64 6.07 -10.56
N PHE A 176 2.18 5.09 -9.79
CA PHE A 176 1.75 3.79 -10.32
C PHE A 176 0.59 3.90 -11.30
N VAL A 177 -0.34 4.84 -11.07
CA VAL A 177 -1.52 5.05 -11.92
C VAL A 177 -1.13 5.74 -13.22
N ARG A 178 -0.32 6.79 -13.15
CA ARG A 178 0.15 7.55 -14.32
C ARG A 178 1.33 6.90 -15.04
N GLY A 179 1.97 5.92 -14.40
CA GLY A 179 2.97 5.06 -15.01
C GLY A 179 4.37 5.64 -15.12
N PHE A 180 4.67 6.80 -14.55
CA PHE A 180 6.00 7.38 -14.60
C PHE A 180 6.89 7.00 -13.41
N LEU A 181 8.19 6.94 -13.64
CA LEU A 181 9.22 6.83 -12.62
C LEU A 181 10.44 7.66 -13.01
N LYS A 182 10.88 8.58 -12.16
CA LYS A 182 11.99 9.47 -12.42
C LYS A 182 12.96 9.54 -11.24
N ALA A 183 14.25 9.42 -11.50
CA ALA A 183 15.28 9.50 -10.47
C ALA A 183 16.34 10.54 -10.81
N HIS A 184 16.81 11.24 -9.78
CA HIS A 184 17.84 12.26 -9.87
C HIS A 184 18.94 12.02 -8.84
N ASP A 185 20.18 12.36 -9.18
CA ASP A 185 21.25 12.48 -8.21
C ASP A 185 21.21 13.84 -7.49
N GLN A 186 22.09 14.04 -6.52
CA GLN A 186 22.19 15.31 -5.75
C GLN A 186 22.63 16.51 -6.60
N LYS A 187 23.09 16.30 -7.82
CA LYS A 187 23.46 17.37 -8.78
C LYS A 187 22.34 17.68 -9.76
N ASN A 188 21.16 17.10 -9.55
CA ASN A 188 19.99 17.19 -10.42
C ASN A 188 20.19 16.56 -11.82
N ASN A 189 21.16 15.65 -11.96
CA ASN A 189 21.24 14.86 -13.19
C ASN A 189 20.14 13.81 -13.18
N VAL A 190 19.45 13.65 -14.31
CA VAL A 190 18.47 12.60 -14.50
C VAL A 190 19.19 11.26 -14.63
N ILE A 191 18.98 10.34 -13.68
CA ILE A 191 19.56 8.99 -13.66
C ILE A 191 18.61 7.97 -14.30
N LEU A 192 17.31 8.18 -14.15
CA LEU A 192 16.24 7.37 -14.73
C LEU A 192 15.08 8.26 -15.12
N ASP A 193 14.45 8.00 -16.26
CA ASP A 193 13.20 8.64 -16.70
C ASP A 193 12.41 7.60 -17.51
N GLU A 194 11.48 6.93 -16.85
CA GLU A 194 10.72 5.81 -17.41
C GLU A 194 9.22 6.12 -17.45
N ASP A 195 8.57 5.69 -18.52
CA ASP A 195 7.13 5.70 -18.69
C ASP A 195 6.61 4.28 -18.96
N TYR A 196 5.91 3.71 -18.00
CA TYR A 196 5.30 2.37 -18.09
C TYR A 196 3.87 2.43 -18.66
N GLY A 197 3.39 3.61 -18.96
CA GLY A 197 2.05 3.91 -19.45
C GLY A 197 0.99 3.91 -18.36
N ALA A 198 0.11 4.86 -18.43
CA ALA A 198 -0.99 5.05 -17.48
C ALA A 198 -1.93 3.83 -17.41
N ALA A 199 -2.42 3.53 -16.21
CA ALA A 199 -3.27 2.39 -15.90
C ALA A 199 -4.45 2.79 -15.00
N PHE A 200 -5.20 3.80 -15.42
CA PHE A 200 -6.39 4.25 -14.73
C PHE A 200 -7.46 3.15 -14.63
N GLY A 201 -8.20 3.15 -13.53
CA GLY A 201 -9.34 2.27 -13.35
C GLY A 201 -9.00 0.79 -13.26
N MET A 202 -7.82 0.43 -12.73
CA MET A 202 -7.31 -0.95 -12.63
C MET A 202 -7.16 -1.67 -13.98
N VAL A 203 -7.18 -0.94 -15.09
CA VAL A 203 -6.80 -1.47 -16.41
C VAL A 203 -5.37 -2.02 -16.30
N LYS A 204 -5.14 -3.22 -16.81
CA LYS A 204 -3.87 -3.97 -16.73
C LYS A 204 -3.59 -4.69 -15.38
N GLY A 205 -4.55 -4.85 -14.48
CA GLY A 205 -4.37 -5.56 -13.20
C GLY A 205 -3.18 -5.01 -12.38
N HIS A 206 -3.47 -4.25 -11.34
CA HIS A 206 -2.46 -3.61 -10.48
C HIS A 206 -1.27 -3.01 -11.24
N TYR A 207 -1.58 -2.21 -12.28
CA TYR A 207 -0.54 -1.53 -13.10
C TYR A 207 0.39 -2.52 -13.86
N GLY A 208 -0.15 -3.68 -14.24
CA GLY A 208 0.61 -4.76 -14.90
C GLY A 208 1.36 -5.71 -13.95
N ALA A 209 1.34 -5.44 -12.67
CA ALA A 209 2.07 -6.22 -11.67
C ALA A 209 1.51 -7.64 -11.48
N ASP A 210 0.20 -7.87 -11.70
CA ASP A 210 -0.40 -9.22 -11.61
C ASP A 210 0.24 -10.20 -12.58
N ASN A 211 0.42 -9.80 -13.82
CA ASN A 211 1.07 -10.64 -14.83
C ASN A 211 2.55 -10.90 -14.52
N LEU A 212 3.25 -9.89 -13.98
CA LEU A 212 4.64 -10.04 -13.57
C LEU A 212 4.76 -10.97 -12.37
N MET A 213 3.86 -10.86 -11.40
CA MET A 213 3.79 -11.76 -10.24
C MET A 213 3.57 -13.21 -10.68
N LEU A 214 2.61 -13.46 -11.58
CA LEU A 214 2.34 -14.80 -12.09
C LEU A 214 3.54 -15.39 -12.83
N LYS A 215 4.27 -14.57 -13.61
CA LYS A 215 5.50 -15.00 -14.30
C LYS A 215 6.60 -15.38 -13.29
N ASP A 216 6.83 -14.53 -12.28
CA ASP A 216 7.86 -14.79 -11.25
C ASP A 216 7.53 -16.04 -10.44
N ILE A 217 6.27 -16.22 -10.03
CA ILE A 217 5.79 -17.40 -9.32
C ILE A 217 5.97 -18.66 -10.18
N ASN A 218 5.53 -18.61 -11.45
CA ASN A 218 5.70 -19.74 -12.35
C ASN A 218 7.19 -20.10 -12.51
N HIS A 219 8.05 -19.11 -12.70
CA HIS A 219 9.50 -19.33 -12.79
C HIS A 219 10.07 -19.96 -11.50
N HIS A 220 9.67 -19.47 -10.32
CA HIS A 220 10.06 -20.01 -9.03
C HIS A 220 9.64 -21.50 -8.84
N LEU A 221 8.43 -21.86 -9.32
CA LEU A 221 7.90 -23.20 -9.15
C LEU A 221 8.44 -24.22 -10.18
N THR A 222 8.80 -23.76 -11.39
CA THR A 222 9.17 -24.65 -12.50
C THR A 222 10.67 -24.85 -12.68
N ASN A 223 11.50 -23.92 -12.18
CA ASN A 223 12.95 -24.06 -12.31
C ASN A 223 13.56 -24.87 -11.16
N SER A 224 14.59 -25.65 -11.52
CA SER A 224 15.37 -26.46 -10.56
C SER A 224 16.15 -25.59 -9.56
N GLU A 225 16.59 -24.41 -9.99
CA GLU A 225 17.17 -23.39 -9.12
C GLU A 225 16.05 -22.42 -8.70
N LYS A 226 15.64 -22.53 -7.42
CA LYS A 226 14.62 -21.66 -6.85
C LYS A 226 15.09 -20.20 -6.86
N THR A 227 14.35 -19.36 -7.56
CA THR A 227 14.56 -17.91 -7.53
C THR A 227 13.90 -17.32 -6.29
N ASN A 228 14.54 -16.37 -5.62
CA ASN A 228 13.92 -15.67 -4.50
C ASN A 228 12.79 -14.76 -5.02
N LEU A 229 11.59 -14.98 -4.53
CA LEU A 229 10.48 -14.06 -4.76
C LEU A 229 10.72 -12.74 -3.99
N PRO A 230 10.21 -11.60 -4.50
CA PRO A 230 10.48 -10.29 -3.92
C PRO A 230 9.77 -10.02 -2.58
N VAL A 231 8.88 -10.93 -2.16
CA VAL A 231 8.09 -10.80 -0.94
C VAL A 231 7.86 -12.17 -0.31
N GLY A 232 7.96 -12.24 1.02
CA GLY A 232 7.71 -13.44 1.81
C GLY A 232 6.60 -13.24 2.84
N VAL A 233 6.28 -14.32 3.57
CA VAL A 233 5.24 -14.32 4.61
C VAL A 233 5.56 -13.31 5.72
N LYS A 234 6.83 -13.18 6.10
CA LYS A 234 7.27 -12.22 7.11
C LYS A 234 6.93 -10.79 6.71
N ASP A 235 7.23 -10.39 5.47
CA ASP A 235 6.92 -9.05 4.96
C ASP A 235 5.43 -8.74 5.05
N CYS A 236 4.58 -9.73 4.69
CA CYS A 236 3.13 -9.59 4.75
C CYS A 236 2.63 -9.38 6.19
N ILE A 237 3.15 -10.17 7.14
CA ILE A 237 2.75 -10.05 8.55
C ILE A 237 3.22 -8.71 9.12
N GLU A 238 4.44 -8.27 8.82
CA GLU A 238 4.96 -6.98 9.26
C GLU A 238 4.15 -5.81 8.70
N ALA A 239 3.85 -5.81 7.40
CA ALA A 239 3.00 -4.78 6.79
C ALA A 239 1.59 -4.75 7.39
N GLY A 240 0.99 -5.91 7.66
CA GLY A 240 -0.30 -6.03 8.31
C GLY A 240 -0.27 -5.50 9.76
N LEU A 241 0.76 -5.83 10.52
CA LEU A 241 0.93 -5.32 11.89
C LEU A 241 1.02 -3.79 11.91
N ILE A 242 1.83 -3.21 11.02
CA ILE A 242 1.97 -1.75 10.92
C ILE A 242 0.63 -1.10 10.55
N ALA A 243 -0.11 -1.65 9.59
CA ALA A 243 -1.43 -1.14 9.21
C ALA A 243 -2.42 -1.15 10.39
N MET A 244 -2.43 -2.22 11.19
CA MET A 244 -3.24 -2.28 12.41
C MET A 244 -2.81 -1.25 13.46
N LYS A 245 -1.50 -1.00 13.64
CA LYS A 245 -0.99 0.01 14.58
C LYS A 245 -1.26 1.44 14.11
N ILE A 246 -1.28 1.69 12.82
CA ILE A 246 -1.74 2.96 12.25
C ILE A 246 -3.21 3.21 12.61
N ASP A 247 -4.07 2.20 12.48
CA ASP A 247 -5.48 2.31 12.89
C ASP A 247 -5.66 2.44 14.41
N GLU A 248 -4.85 1.76 15.20
CA GLU A 248 -4.82 1.93 16.66
C GLU A 248 -4.48 3.37 17.05
N SER A 249 -3.46 3.97 16.42
CA SER A 249 -3.10 5.37 16.63
C SER A 249 -4.26 6.32 16.33
N ARG A 250 -4.90 6.16 15.17
CA ARG A 250 -6.07 6.94 14.77
C ARG A 250 -7.21 6.85 15.80
N LYS A 251 -7.54 5.63 16.26
CA LYS A 251 -8.64 5.38 17.20
C LYS A 251 -8.37 5.94 18.60
N THR A 252 -7.13 5.84 19.04
CA THR A 252 -6.73 6.26 20.40
C THR A 252 -6.30 7.73 20.47
N GLY A 253 -5.99 8.36 19.32
CA GLY A 253 -5.41 9.70 19.25
C GLY A 253 -4.00 9.78 19.81
N LYS A 254 -3.29 8.65 19.91
CA LYS A 254 -1.94 8.57 20.50
C LYS A 254 -0.92 8.18 19.44
N ILE A 255 0.32 8.58 19.65
CA ILE A 255 1.47 7.97 18.99
C ILE A 255 1.62 6.56 19.56
N ILE A 256 1.74 5.56 18.70
CA ILE A 256 1.93 4.16 19.09
C ILE A 256 3.39 3.77 18.86
N ASP A 257 4.04 3.33 19.93
CA ASP A 257 5.34 2.66 19.86
C ASP A 257 5.15 1.20 19.41
N LEU A 258 6.04 0.70 18.56
CA LEU A 258 5.94 -0.65 17.99
C LEU A 258 6.90 -1.64 18.62
N GLY A 259 7.76 -1.24 19.57
CA GLY A 259 8.77 -2.09 20.18
C GLY A 259 8.19 -3.40 20.71
N ASP A 260 7.24 -3.32 21.64
CA ASP A 260 6.58 -4.50 22.24
C ASP A 260 5.91 -5.38 21.18
N SER A 261 5.35 -4.75 20.12
CA SER A 261 4.67 -5.47 19.04
C SER A 261 5.65 -6.28 18.21
N TRP A 262 6.85 -5.75 17.98
CA TRP A 262 7.92 -6.47 17.28
C TRP A 262 8.45 -7.63 18.11
N GLU A 263 8.69 -7.43 19.40
CA GLU A 263 9.11 -8.49 20.33
C GLU A 263 8.09 -9.63 20.35
N GLN A 264 6.81 -9.32 20.49
CA GLN A 264 5.73 -10.30 20.45
C GLN A 264 5.68 -11.06 19.13
N LEU A 265 5.83 -10.36 17.99
CA LEU A 265 5.83 -10.98 16.68
C LEU A 265 7.00 -11.96 16.53
N ASP A 266 8.22 -11.54 16.91
CA ASP A 266 9.41 -12.36 16.79
C ASP A 266 9.31 -13.61 17.68
N LEU A 267 8.78 -13.50 18.89
CA LEU A 267 8.49 -14.64 19.76
C LEU A 267 7.51 -15.63 19.11
N ASN A 268 6.46 -15.13 18.45
CA ASN A 268 5.46 -15.97 17.80
C ASN A 268 5.96 -16.61 16.50
N LEU A 269 6.84 -15.94 15.78
CA LEU A 269 7.47 -16.48 14.56
C LEU A 269 8.65 -17.40 14.86
N LYS A 270 9.13 -17.45 16.11
CA LYS A 270 10.34 -18.19 16.53
C LYS A 270 11.56 -17.84 15.66
N VAL A 271 11.72 -16.55 15.41
CA VAL A 271 12.86 -15.98 14.66
C VAL A 271 13.95 -15.57 15.65
#